data_fd0a060e5b2f9c5e14334634595b447a
#
_entry.id   fd0a060e5b2f9c5e14334634595b447a
#
_cell.length_a   1.000
_cell.length_b   1.000
_cell.length_c   1.000
_cell.angle_alpha   90.00
_cell.angle_beta   90.00
_cell.angle_gamma   90.00
#
_symmetry.space_group_name_H-M   'P 1'
#
loop_
_entity.id
_entity.type
_entity.pdbx_description
1 polymer ?
#
loop_
_entity_poly.entity_id
_entity_poly.type
_entity_poly.pdbx_seq_one_letter_code
_entity_poly.pdbx_strand_id
1 'polypeptide(L)'
;MRGFAKSLGVRLPGGSAETFATRLRATDLGMLFPGCAVLLATIERLTKEAREMEQEIGRVGKARHPVTQVLRQVPGIGAITALAFVLTIEDPQRFGSSRSVGAYLGSAPGRRDSGERSPQLRITKAGDAFVRRLLVGSAQHVLGPFGPDTDLRRFGLRLAERDGKAAKKRAVVAVARKLAVLLHRLWATGEGYVALGSGTQARQAA
;
A
#
# COMPACT_ATOMS: atom_id res chain seq x y z
N MET A 1 2.02 12.42 -23.40
CA MET A 1 0.63 12.78 -23.76
C MET A 1 0.09 13.99 -23.00
N ARG A 2 -0.06 13.96 -21.67
CA ARG A 2 -0.69 15.09 -20.91
C ARG A 2 -0.01 16.44 -21.12
N GLY A 3 1.34 16.49 -21.14
CA GLY A 3 2.06 17.73 -21.41
C GLY A 3 1.80 18.30 -22.80
N PHE A 4 1.80 17.41 -23.80
CA PHE A 4 1.51 17.80 -25.20
C PHE A 4 0.06 18.30 -25.36
N ALA A 5 -0.92 17.57 -24.81
CA ALA A 5 -2.31 18.00 -24.85
C ALA A 5 -2.50 19.39 -24.18
N LYS A 6 -1.78 19.63 -23.07
CA LYS A 6 -1.81 20.92 -22.38
C LYS A 6 -1.25 22.06 -23.25
N SER A 7 -0.19 21.80 -24.05
CA SER A 7 0.34 22.82 -24.98
C SER A 7 -0.64 23.17 -26.10
N LEU A 8 -1.58 22.27 -26.40
CA LEU A 8 -2.68 22.49 -27.34
C LEU A 8 -3.95 23.06 -26.69
N GLY A 9 -3.90 23.42 -25.40
CA GLY A 9 -5.06 23.90 -24.66
C GLY A 9 -6.07 22.83 -24.27
N VAL A 10 -5.74 21.55 -24.48
CA VAL A 10 -6.65 20.43 -24.26
C VAL A 10 -6.40 19.76 -22.91
N ARG A 11 -7.46 19.54 -22.13
CA ARG A 11 -7.41 18.82 -20.87
C ARG A 11 -7.81 17.36 -21.04
N LEU A 12 -6.86 16.45 -20.87
CA LEU A 12 -7.13 15.02 -20.91
C LEU A 12 -7.83 14.52 -19.64
N PRO A 13 -8.65 13.45 -19.73
CA PRO A 13 -9.36 12.87 -18.59
C PRO A 13 -8.40 12.44 -17.48
N GLY A 14 -8.83 12.60 -16.24
CA GLY A 14 -8.13 12.10 -15.05
C GLY A 14 -8.23 10.58 -14.94
N GLY A 15 -7.37 9.96 -14.11
CA GLY A 15 -7.43 8.54 -13.81
C GLY A 15 -6.06 7.93 -13.58
N SER A 16 -6.08 6.65 -13.15
CA SER A 16 -4.87 5.82 -13.04
C SER A 16 -4.32 5.48 -14.44
N ALA A 17 -3.07 5.04 -14.52
CA ALA A 17 -2.46 4.57 -15.75
C ALA A 17 -3.31 3.45 -16.41
N GLU A 18 -3.90 2.58 -15.61
CA GLU A 18 -4.71 1.45 -16.06
C GLU A 18 -6.03 1.85 -16.74
N THR A 19 -6.66 2.94 -16.30
CA THR A 19 -7.94 3.42 -16.83
C THR A 19 -7.77 4.54 -17.85
N PHE A 20 -6.55 5.08 -17.98
CA PHE A 20 -6.29 6.26 -18.79
C PHE A 20 -6.56 6.01 -20.29
N ALA A 21 -6.05 4.91 -20.83
CA ALA A 21 -6.23 4.59 -22.25
C ALA A 21 -7.72 4.40 -22.60
N THR A 22 -8.44 3.62 -21.80
CA THR A 22 -9.88 3.38 -21.98
C THR A 22 -10.69 4.69 -21.90
N ARG A 23 -10.40 5.52 -20.92
CA ARG A 23 -11.07 6.83 -20.77
C ARG A 23 -10.78 7.79 -21.91
N LEU A 24 -9.53 7.78 -22.41
CA LEU A 24 -9.16 8.66 -23.53
C LEU A 24 -9.78 8.19 -24.84
N ARG A 25 -9.91 6.88 -25.08
CA ARG A 25 -10.61 6.33 -26.25
C ARG A 25 -12.11 6.63 -26.25
N ALA A 26 -12.72 6.75 -25.07
CA ALA A 26 -14.12 7.14 -24.93
C ALA A 26 -14.38 8.62 -25.22
N THR A 27 -13.33 9.37 -25.54
CA THR A 27 -13.42 10.79 -25.92
C THR A 27 -12.86 10.97 -27.33
N ASP A 28 -13.37 11.96 -28.08
CA ASP A 28 -12.86 12.30 -29.42
C ASP A 28 -11.40 12.79 -29.39
N LEU A 29 -10.83 12.92 -28.21
CA LEU A 29 -9.46 13.35 -27.97
C LEU A 29 -8.41 12.25 -28.24
N GLY A 30 -8.83 11.02 -28.55
CA GLY A 30 -7.92 9.89 -28.79
C GLY A 30 -7.02 10.07 -30.03
N MET A 31 -7.37 10.96 -30.94
CA MET A 31 -6.63 11.24 -32.21
C MET A 31 -6.00 12.63 -32.24
N LEU A 32 -5.74 13.24 -31.09
CA LEU A 32 -5.25 14.61 -30.94
C LEU A 32 -3.95 14.91 -31.71
N PHE A 33 -3.12 13.91 -31.97
CA PHE A 33 -1.86 14.06 -32.71
C PHE A 33 -1.39 12.72 -33.32
N PRO A 34 -0.60 12.75 -34.39
CA PRO A 34 0.05 11.55 -34.89
C PRO A 34 0.84 10.87 -33.77
N GLY A 35 0.72 9.58 -33.63
CA GLY A 35 1.35 8.81 -32.55
C GLY A 35 0.53 8.67 -31.26
N CYS A 36 -0.57 9.41 -31.08
CA CYS A 36 -1.47 9.23 -29.94
C CYS A 36 -1.99 7.79 -29.86
N ALA A 37 -2.41 7.23 -30.98
CA ALA A 37 -2.88 5.84 -31.10
C ALA A 37 -1.80 4.83 -30.70
N VAL A 38 -0.54 5.05 -31.12
CA VAL A 38 0.60 4.18 -30.77
C VAL A 38 0.88 4.22 -29.28
N LEU A 39 0.86 5.41 -28.67
CA LEU A 39 1.07 5.57 -27.24
C LEU A 39 -0.06 4.91 -26.42
N LEU A 40 -1.31 5.04 -26.88
CA LEU A 40 -2.45 4.38 -26.23
C LEU A 40 -2.34 2.87 -26.31
N ALA A 41 -2.04 2.32 -27.49
CA ALA A 41 -1.84 0.88 -27.67
C ALA A 41 -0.69 0.36 -26.78
N THR A 42 0.40 1.13 -26.66
CA THR A 42 1.51 0.78 -25.76
C THR A 42 1.08 0.75 -24.30
N ILE A 43 0.31 1.75 -23.83
CA ILE A 43 -0.21 1.80 -22.46
C ILE A 43 -1.13 0.60 -22.20
N GLU A 44 -2.02 0.27 -23.14
CA GLU A 44 -2.94 -0.87 -23.03
C GLU A 44 -2.17 -2.20 -22.94
N ARG A 45 -1.20 -2.40 -23.82
CA ARG A 45 -0.35 -3.60 -23.83
C ARG A 45 0.40 -3.75 -22.51
N LEU A 46 1.09 -2.71 -22.05
CA LEU A 46 1.84 -2.75 -20.79
C LEU A 46 0.91 -2.95 -19.58
N THR A 47 -0.28 -2.38 -19.61
CA THR A 47 -1.28 -2.59 -18.55
C THR A 47 -1.75 -4.04 -18.50
N LYS A 48 -1.97 -4.65 -19.65
CA LYS A 48 -2.34 -6.08 -19.76
C LYS A 48 -1.21 -6.97 -19.22
N GLU A 49 0.00 -6.78 -19.71
CA GLU A 49 1.18 -7.54 -19.27
C GLU A 49 1.42 -7.42 -17.75
N ALA A 50 1.29 -6.21 -17.20
CA ALA A 50 1.42 -5.99 -15.76
C ALA A 50 0.37 -6.78 -14.95
N ARG A 51 -0.89 -6.84 -15.43
CA ARG A 51 -1.95 -7.63 -14.79
C ARG A 51 -1.68 -9.13 -14.86
N GLU A 52 -1.21 -9.61 -16.00
CA GLU A 52 -0.84 -11.03 -16.19
C GLU A 52 0.29 -11.42 -15.23
N MET A 53 1.31 -10.59 -15.09
CA MET A 53 2.39 -10.78 -14.11
C MET A 53 1.87 -10.77 -12.67
N GLU A 54 0.95 -9.87 -12.32
CA GLU A 54 0.37 -9.82 -10.98
C GLU A 54 -0.45 -11.08 -10.66
N GLN A 55 -1.18 -11.60 -11.65
CA GLN A 55 -1.91 -12.87 -11.52
C GLN A 55 -0.95 -14.05 -11.33
N GLU A 56 0.17 -14.07 -12.07
CA GLU A 56 1.19 -15.11 -11.93
C GLU A 56 1.83 -15.06 -10.54
N ILE A 57 2.21 -13.88 -10.05
CA ILE A 57 2.71 -13.67 -8.69
C ILE A 57 1.69 -14.18 -7.66
N GLY A 58 0.40 -13.93 -7.91
CA GLY A 58 -0.68 -14.44 -7.05
C GLY A 58 -0.77 -15.96 -7.05
N ARG A 59 -0.58 -16.63 -8.19
CA ARG A 59 -0.55 -18.09 -8.33
C ARG A 59 0.66 -18.70 -7.60
N VAL A 60 1.85 -18.16 -7.85
CA VAL A 60 3.09 -18.59 -7.17
C VAL A 60 2.97 -18.40 -5.66
N GLY A 61 2.47 -17.24 -5.22
CA GLY A 61 2.24 -16.96 -3.81
C GLY A 61 1.30 -17.99 -3.17
N LYS A 62 0.18 -18.30 -3.82
CA LYS A 62 -0.77 -19.31 -3.32
C LYS A 62 -0.15 -20.71 -3.26
N ALA A 63 0.61 -21.12 -4.28
CA ALA A 63 1.15 -22.46 -4.39
C ALA A 63 2.33 -22.70 -3.44
N ARG A 64 3.26 -21.75 -3.34
CA ARG A 64 4.53 -21.91 -2.59
C ARG A 64 4.50 -21.26 -1.21
N HIS A 65 3.67 -20.27 -1.00
CA HIS A 65 3.57 -19.50 0.24
C HIS A 65 2.09 -19.28 0.62
N PRO A 66 1.36 -20.33 1.03
CA PRO A 66 -0.10 -20.28 1.28
C PRO A 66 -0.51 -19.20 2.29
N VAL A 67 0.37 -18.83 3.22
CA VAL A 67 0.15 -17.72 4.16
C VAL A 67 -0.16 -16.39 3.45
N THR A 68 0.29 -16.19 2.20
CA THR A 68 -0.04 -14.98 1.43
C THR A 68 -1.55 -14.79 1.28
N GLN A 69 -2.34 -15.87 1.30
CA GLN A 69 -3.81 -15.77 1.23
C GLN A 69 -4.40 -15.15 2.50
N VAL A 70 -3.83 -15.47 3.67
CA VAL A 70 -4.22 -14.86 4.95
C VAL A 70 -3.85 -13.38 4.94
N LEU A 71 -2.62 -13.04 4.53
CA LEU A 71 -2.17 -11.65 4.50
C LEU A 71 -2.98 -10.77 3.54
N ARG A 72 -3.46 -11.33 2.44
CA ARG A 72 -4.32 -10.61 1.47
C ARG A 72 -5.72 -10.30 1.96
N GLN A 73 -6.16 -10.86 3.08
CA GLN A 73 -7.41 -10.47 3.74
C GLN A 73 -7.32 -9.05 4.32
N VAL A 74 -6.11 -8.57 4.59
CA VAL A 74 -5.90 -7.21 5.12
C VAL A 74 -6.11 -6.18 4.00
N PRO A 75 -7.01 -5.19 4.20
CA PRO A 75 -7.27 -4.16 3.21
C PRO A 75 -6.00 -3.45 2.73
N GLY A 76 -5.88 -3.30 1.42
CA GLY A 76 -4.73 -2.67 0.78
C GLY A 76 -3.52 -3.60 0.57
N ILE A 77 -3.60 -4.87 0.96
CA ILE A 77 -2.54 -5.85 0.73
C ILE A 77 -2.85 -6.68 -0.52
N GLY A 78 -2.17 -6.39 -1.62
CA GLY A 78 -2.23 -7.15 -2.87
C GLY A 78 -1.28 -8.35 -2.90
N ALA A 79 -1.32 -9.11 -3.99
CA ALA A 79 -0.49 -10.30 -4.19
C ALA A 79 1.02 -9.99 -4.07
N ILE A 80 1.45 -8.91 -4.72
CA ILE A 80 2.85 -8.45 -4.71
C ILE A 80 3.30 -8.11 -3.29
N THR A 81 2.49 -7.34 -2.55
CA THR A 81 2.83 -6.91 -1.19
C THR A 81 2.92 -8.11 -0.24
N ALA A 82 1.95 -9.03 -0.32
CA ALA A 82 1.92 -10.22 0.52
C ALA A 82 3.14 -11.12 0.25
N LEU A 83 3.44 -11.41 -1.02
CA LEU A 83 4.57 -12.27 -1.37
C LEU A 83 5.91 -11.61 -1.02
N ALA A 84 6.10 -10.33 -1.36
CA ALA A 84 7.32 -9.59 -1.03
C ALA A 84 7.55 -9.55 0.49
N PHE A 85 6.48 -9.36 1.28
CA PHE A 85 6.57 -9.40 2.74
C PHE A 85 7.04 -10.77 3.24
N VAL A 86 6.44 -11.86 2.75
CA VAL A 86 6.81 -13.24 3.13
C VAL A 86 8.27 -13.53 2.77
N LEU A 87 8.70 -13.20 1.55
CA LEU A 87 10.07 -13.44 1.10
C LEU A 87 11.11 -12.61 1.86
N THR A 88 10.74 -11.41 2.33
CA THR A 88 11.67 -10.54 3.11
C THR A 88 11.75 -10.96 4.58
N ILE A 89 10.65 -11.44 5.14
CA ILE A 89 10.62 -11.92 6.54
C ILE A 89 11.19 -13.32 6.65
N GLU A 90 10.99 -14.18 5.63
CA GLU A 90 11.43 -15.57 5.51
C GLU A 90 10.83 -16.49 6.58
N ASP A 91 11.06 -16.21 7.85
CA ASP A 91 10.53 -16.93 8.99
C ASP A 91 9.98 -15.96 10.05
N PRO A 92 8.69 -16.05 10.41
CA PRO A 92 8.11 -15.18 11.43
C PRO A 92 8.69 -15.43 12.82
N GLN A 93 9.22 -16.62 13.11
CA GLN A 93 9.80 -16.95 14.41
C GLN A 93 11.15 -16.27 14.68
N ARG A 94 11.78 -15.68 13.66
CA ARG A 94 13.02 -14.89 13.81
C ARG A 94 12.82 -13.66 14.71
N PHE A 95 11.58 -13.27 14.94
CA PHE A 95 11.26 -12.05 15.70
C PHE A 95 10.59 -12.40 17.02
N GLY A 96 11.23 -12.08 18.14
CA GLY A 96 10.64 -12.26 19.48
C GLY A 96 9.39 -11.42 19.72
N SER A 97 9.08 -10.45 18.84
CA SER A 97 7.88 -9.64 18.91
C SER A 97 7.52 -9.11 17.52
N SER A 98 6.23 -9.13 17.14
CA SER A 98 5.76 -8.51 15.90
C SER A 98 6.11 -7.03 15.78
N ARG A 99 6.31 -6.32 16.91
CA ARG A 99 6.70 -4.91 16.91
C ARG A 99 8.09 -4.66 16.33
N SER A 100 9.01 -5.62 16.46
CA SER A 100 10.38 -5.52 15.92
C SER A 100 10.43 -5.53 14.40
N VAL A 101 9.43 -6.13 13.72
CA VAL A 101 9.34 -6.11 12.26
C VAL A 101 9.26 -4.69 11.69
N GLY A 102 8.55 -3.79 12.38
CA GLY A 102 8.51 -2.39 11.95
C GLY A 102 9.88 -1.70 11.99
N ALA A 103 10.75 -2.07 12.92
CA ALA A 103 12.13 -1.59 13.00
C ALA A 103 13.01 -2.26 11.93
N TYR A 104 12.88 -3.58 11.76
CA TYR A 104 13.60 -4.36 10.74
C TYR A 104 13.35 -3.81 9.33
N LEU A 105 12.11 -3.41 9.01
CA LEU A 105 11.77 -2.78 7.74
C LEU A 105 12.10 -1.27 7.68
N GLY A 106 12.79 -0.73 8.69
CA GLY A 106 13.21 0.66 8.75
C GLY A 106 12.08 1.69 8.84
N SER A 107 10.92 1.27 9.34
CA SER A 107 9.74 2.13 9.56
C SER A 107 9.67 2.71 10.98
N ALA A 108 10.65 2.38 11.84
CA ALA A 108 10.77 2.97 13.17
C ALA A 108 11.46 4.34 13.10
N PRO A 109 11.08 5.31 13.96
CA PRO A 109 11.79 6.56 14.10
C PRO A 109 13.24 6.32 14.52
N GLY A 110 14.17 7.04 13.94
CA GLY A 110 15.53 7.12 14.44
C GLY A 110 15.52 7.70 15.86
N ARG A 111 16.45 7.29 16.69
CA ARG A 111 16.68 7.86 18.03
C ARG A 111 17.96 8.64 18.03
N ARG A 112 17.94 9.80 18.65
CA ARG A 112 19.10 10.62 18.94
C ARG A 112 18.86 11.30 20.29
N ASP A 113 18.96 10.47 21.33
CA ASP A 113 18.74 10.93 22.68
C ASP A 113 20.05 11.54 23.19
N SER A 114 20.00 12.78 23.67
CA SER A 114 21.11 13.45 24.35
C SER A 114 20.57 14.15 25.60
N GLY A 115 20.88 13.60 26.78
CA GLY A 115 20.36 14.11 28.04
C GLY A 115 18.84 14.17 28.06
N GLU A 116 18.28 15.34 28.37
CA GLU A 116 16.82 15.54 28.49
C GLU A 116 16.09 15.70 27.14
N ARG A 117 16.83 15.74 26.02
CA ARG A 117 16.23 15.98 24.68
C ARG A 117 16.10 14.68 23.88
N SER A 118 14.87 14.30 23.57
CA SER A 118 14.54 13.18 22.66
C SER A 118 13.74 13.69 21.45
N PRO A 119 14.40 14.27 20.43
CA PRO A 119 13.70 14.84 19.29
C PRO A 119 13.07 13.72 18.42
N GLN A 120 11.87 13.98 17.92
CA GLN A 120 11.19 13.08 17.00
C GLN A 120 11.87 13.10 15.62
N LEU A 121 12.71 12.12 15.36
CA LEU A 121 13.43 12.00 14.09
C LEU A 121 12.57 11.32 13.00
N ARG A 122 13.08 11.39 11.78
CA ARG A 122 12.52 10.63 10.65
C ARG A 122 12.75 9.12 10.86
N ILE A 123 12.05 8.28 10.09
CA ILE A 123 12.28 6.83 10.10
C ILE A 123 13.71 6.50 9.67
N THR A 124 14.25 5.42 10.20
CA THR A 124 15.64 4.99 9.95
C THR A 124 15.91 4.65 8.50
N LYS A 125 14.89 4.15 7.78
CA LYS A 125 15.00 3.61 6.41
C LYS A 125 15.98 2.44 6.27
N ALA A 126 16.46 1.88 7.37
CA ALA A 126 17.18 0.62 7.36
C ALA A 126 16.28 -0.51 6.85
N GLY A 127 16.85 -1.61 6.36
CA GLY A 127 16.10 -2.75 5.86
C GLY A 127 15.53 -2.55 4.45
N ASP A 128 14.67 -3.48 4.03
CA ASP A 128 14.20 -3.58 2.66
C ASP A 128 13.37 -2.37 2.21
N ALA A 129 13.87 -1.68 1.19
CA ALA A 129 13.23 -0.49 0.65
C ALA A 129 12.02 -0.81 -0.24
N PHE A 130 11.99 -2.00 -0.85
CA PHE A 130 10.90 -2.41 -1.72
C PHE A 130 9.65 -2.73 -0.92
N VAL A 131 9.77 -3.59 0.10
CA VAL A 131 8.65 -3.91 1.00
C VAL A 131 8.16 -2.67 1.73
N ARG A 132 9.06 -1.80 2.17
CA ARG A 132 8.67 -0.52 2.81
C ARG A 132 7.84 0.35 1.87
N ARG A 133 8.20 0.46 0.57
CA ARG A 133 7.40 1.21 -0.43
C ARG A 133 6.03 0.59 -0.64
N LEU A 134 5.96 -0.73 -0.74
CA LEU A 134 4.68 -1.46 -0.89
C LEU A 134 3.76 -1.20 0.30
N LEU A 135 4.28 -1.30 1.53
CA LEU A 135 3.50 -1.03 2.74
C LEU A 135 3.04 0.44 2.83
N VAL A 136 3.86 1.39 2.38
CA VAL A 136 3.46 2.80 2.28
C VAL A 136 2.34 2.98 1.26
N GLY A 137 2.42 2.32 0.09
CA GLY A 137 1.35 2.31 -0.91
C GLY A 137 0.04 1.71 -0.35
N SER A 138 0.14 0.59 0.36
CA SER A 138 -0.98 -0.04 1.06
C SER A 138 -1.60 0.91 2.11
N ALA A 139 -0.76 1.61 2.87
CA ALA A 139 -1.24 2.60 3.84
C ALA A 139 -1.94 3.79 3.18
N GLN A 140 -1.44 4.25 2.03
CA GLN A 140 -2.11 5.29 1.24
C GLN A 140 -3.47 4.83 0.72
N HIS A 141 -3.61 3.56 0.29
CA HIS A 141 -4.90 2.99 -0.09
C HIS A 141 -5.87 2.96 1.10
N VAL A 142 -5.42 2.45 2.26
CA VAL A 142 -6.24 2.40 3.48
C VAL A 142 -6.73 3.79 3.91
N LEU A 143 -5.87 4.80 3.82
CA LEU A 143 -6.22 6.19 4.18
C LEU A 143 -6.92 6.96 3.07
N GLY A 144 -6.92 6.44 1.84
CA GLY A 144 -7.52 7.05 0.67
C GLY A 144 -9.06 7.01 0.68
N PRO A 145 -9.71 7.64 -0.30
CA PRO A 145 -11.17 7.73 -0.35
C PRO A 145 -11.88 6.38 -0.49
N PHE A 146 -11.20 5.37 -1.04
CA PHE A 146 -11.75 4.04 -1.27
C PHE A 146 -11.36 3.01 -0.19
N GLY A 147 -10.63 3.44 0.85
CA GLY A 147 -10.26 2.55 1.96
C GLY A 147 -11.49 2.18 2.80
N PRO A 148 -11.66 0.88 3.16
CA PRO A 148 -12.76 0.47 4.03
C PRO A 148 -12.58 1.06 5.44
N ASP A 149 -13.70 1.24 6.15
CA ASP A 149 -13.67 1.72 7.53
C ASP A 149 -13.16 0.62 8.46
N THR A 150 -11.92 0.79 8.90
CA THR A 150 -11.19 -0.13 9.79
C THR A 150 -10.54 0.66 10.92
N ASP A 151 -10.22 -0.01 12.03
CA ASP A 151 -9.47 0.62 13.13
C ASP A 151 -8.14 1.21 12.66
N LEU A 152 -7.50 0.56 11.70
CA LEU A 152 -6.26 1.02 11.10
C LEU A 152 -6.46 2.35 10.34
N ARG A 153 -7.56 2.46 9.60
CA ARG A 153 -7.95 3.70 8.93
C ARG A 153 -8.26 4.80 9.93
N ARG A 154 -9.13 4.51 10.91
CA ARG A 154 -9.50 5.47 11.97
C ARG A 154 -8.28 5.97 12.73
N PHE A 155 -7.35 5.06 13.08
CA PHE A 155 -6.08 5.43 13.70
C PHE A 155 -5.28 6.40 12.83
N GLY A 156 -5.13 6.11 11.55
CA GLY A 156 -4.36 6.94 10.64
C GLY A 156 -5.00 8.30 10.37
N LEU A 157 -6.33 8.37 10.22
CA LEU A 157 -7.06 9.63 10.05
C LEU A 157 -6.89 10.53 11.27
N ARG A 158 -7.06 10.01 12.50
CA ARG A 158 -6.78 10.80 13.73
C ARG A 158 -5.36 11.36 13.80
N LEU A 159 -4.37 10.63 13.25
CA LEU A 159 -3.00 11.15 13.16
C LEU A 159 -2.85 12.21 12.07
N ALA A 160 -3.59 12.10 10.99
CA ALA A 160 -3.55 13.05 9.87
C ALA A 160 -4.23 14.39 10.20
N GLU A 161 -5.17 14.39 11.14
CA GLU A 161 -5.88 15.58 11.67
C GLU A 161 -5.03 16.42 12.62
N ARG A 162 -3.93 15.88 13.13
CA ARG A 162 -3.02 16.63 14.00
C ARG A 162 -2.36 17.77 13.25
N ASP A 163 -2.09 18.86 13.95
CA ASP A 163 -1.46 20.03 13.35
C ASP A 163 -0.08 19.75 12.75
N GLY A 164 0.22 20.45 11.68
CA GLY A 164 1.52 20.52 11.03
C GLY A 164 1.55 19.93 9.62
N LYS A 165 2.34 20.58 8.77
CA LYS A 165 2.53 20.27 7.33
C LYS A 165 2.91 18.80 7.03
N ALA A 166 3.45 18.09 8.01
CA ALA A 166 3.90 16.71 7.85
C ALA A 166 2.93 15.67 8.46
N ALA A 167 1.80 16.08 9.08
CA ALA A 167 0.90 15.18 9.78
C ALA A 167 0.39 14.04 8.88
N LYS A 168 -0.10 14.36 7.69
CA LYS A 168 -0.56 13.35 6.70
C LYS A 168 0.55 12.35 6.32
N LYS A 169 1.78 12.84 6.09
CA LYS A 169 2.92 11.95 5.76
C LYS A 169 3.28 11.06 6.94
N ARG A 170 3.25 11.59 8.18
CA ARG A 170 3.49 10.80 9.41
C ARG A 170 2.41 9.75 9.61
N ALA A 171 1.14 10.09 9.37
CA ALA A 171 0.02 9.16 9.44
C ALA A 171 0.21 7.96 8.50
N VAL A 172 0.55 8.20 7.23
CA VAL A 172 0.84 7.13 6.27
C VAL A 172 1.95 6.20 6.76
N VAL A 173 3.06 6.75 7.25
CA VAL A 173 4.18 5.94 7.76
C VAL A 173 3.80 5.15 9.01
N ALA A 174 3.02 5.76 9.91
CA ALA A 174 2.53 5.08 11.12
C ALA A 174 1.58 3.91 10.77
N VAL A 175 0.69 4.10 9.78
CA VAL A 175 -0.19 3.03 9.28
C VAL A 175 0.63 1.95 8.60
N ALA A 176 1.61 2.29 7.75
CA ALA A 176 2.50 1.31 7.11
C ALA A 176 3.24 0.45 8.14
N ARG A 177 3.74 1.06 9.24
CA ARG A 177 4.36 0.33 10.34
C ARG A 177 3.37 -0.60 11.05
N LYS A 178 2.14 -0.14 11.31
CA LYS A 178 1.10 -1.00 11.90
C LYS A 178 0.70 -2.14 10.98
N LEU A 179 0.66 -1.92 9.66
CA LEU A 179 0.45 -2.99 8.66
C LEU A 179 1.55 -4.05 8.78
N ALA A 180 2.83 -3.66 8.82
CA ALA A 180 3.92 -4.62 8.99
C ALA A 180 3.76 -5.48 10.24
N VAL A 181 3.41 -4.86 11.38
CA VAL A 181 3.17 -5.56 12.65
C VAL A 181 1.97 -6.50 12.55
N LEU A 182 0.88 -6.06 11.92
CA LEU A 182 -0.32 -6.85 11.72
C LEU A 182 -0.06 -8.07 10.83
N LEU A 183 0.59 -7.88 9.69
CA LEU A 183 0.92 -8.96 8.76
C LEU A 183 1.79 -10.02 9.43
N HIS A 184 2.80 -9.60 10.17
CA HIS A 184 3.64 -10.52 10.92
C HIS A 184 2.86 -11.29 12.00
N ARG A 185 1.98 -10.59 12.74
CA ARG A 185 1.15 -11.25 13.75
C ARG A 185 0.26 -12.32 13.14
N LEU A 186 -0.47 -11.99 12.06
CA LEU A 186 -1.34 -12.95 11.36
C LEU A 186 -0.56 -14.17 10.88
N TRP A 187 0.66 -13.96 10.39
CA TRP A 187 1.52 -15.04 9.97
C TRP A 187 2.02 -15.91 11.14
N ALA A 188 2.50 -15.27 12.20
CA ALA A 188 3.06 -15.98 13.36
C ALA A 188 2.00 -16.77 14.15
N THR A 189 0.75 -16.26 14.21
CA THR A 189 -0.35 -16.94 14.92
C THR A 189 -1.17 -17.86 14.03
N GLY A 190 -1.10 -17.73 12.70
CA GLY A 190 -1.97 -18.45 11.77
C GLY A 190 -3.43 -17.98 11.79
N GLU A 191 -3.74 -16.90 12.52
CA GLU A 191 -5.10 -16.35 12.62
C GLU A 191 -5.53 -15.68 11.32
N GLY A 192 -6.83 -15.77 10.99
CA GLY A 192 -7.43 -14.98 9.92
C GLY A 192 -7.57 -13.50 10.31
N TYR A 193 -7.59 -12.61 9.32
CA TYR A 193 -7.82 -11.20 9.59
C TYR A 193 -9.27 -10.93 9.96
N VAL A 194 -9.48 -10.37 11.14
CA VAL A 194 -10.77 -9.85 11.60
C VAL A 194 -10.62 -8.34 11.78
N ALA A 195 -11.40 -7.57 11.02
CA ALA A 195 -11.46 -6.13 11.22
C ALA A 195 -12.05 -5.83 12.61
N LEU A 196 -11.24 -5.26 13.51
CA LEU A 196 -11.73 -4.80 14.80
C LEU A 196 -12.72 -3.66 14.54
N GLY A 197 -13.98 -3.87 14.81
CA GLY A 197 -15.08 -2.97 14.45
C GLY A 197 -16.34 -3.73 14.01
N SER A 198 -16.16 -4.90 13.42
CA SER A 198 -17.25 -5.83 13.16
C SER A 198 -17.67 -6.65 14.40
N GLY A 199 -16.77 -6.73 15.40
CA GLY A 199 -17.04 -7.52 16.64
C GLY A 199 -17.92 -6.82 17.67
N THR A 200 -18.13 -5.52 17.60
CA THR A 200 -19.01 -4.80 18.53
C THR A 200 -20.48 -5.00 18.17
N GLN A 201 -20.80 -5.23 16.90
CA GLN A 201 -22.17 -5.54 16.49
C GLN A 201 -22.57 -7.00 16.76
N ALA A 202 -21.63 -7.94 16.74
CA ALA A 202 -21.91 -9.34 17.07
C ALA A 202 -22.12 -9.60 18.57
N ARG A 203 -21.61 -8.75 19.46
CA ARG A 203 -21.84 -8.85 20.92
C ARG A 203 -23.10 -8.15 21.41
N GLN A 204 -23.76 -7.35 20.58
CA GLN A 204 -25.06 -6.74 20.90
C GLN A 204 -26.25 -7.52 20.33
N ALA A 205 -26.00 -8.56 19.52
CA ALA A 205 -27.04 -9.42 18.92
C ALA A 205 -27.08 -10.84 19.52
N ALA A 206 -26.36 -11.10 20.58
CA ALA A 206 -26.41 -12.30 21.41
C ALA A 206 -26.78 -11.93 22.87
#